data_b217389fabd799e2e700f16179193125
#
_entry.id   b217389fabd799e2e700f16179193125
#
_cell.length_a   1.000
_cell.length_b   1.000
_cell.length_c   1.000
_cell.angle_alpha   90.00
_cell.angle_beta   90.00
_cell.angle_gamma   90.00
#
_symmetry.space_group_name_H-M   'P 1'
#
loop_
_entity.id
_entity.type
_entity.pdbx_description
1 polymer ?
#
loop_
_entity_poly.entity_id
_entity_poly.type
_entity_poly.pdbx_seq_one_letter_code
_entity_poly.pdbx_strand_id
1 'polypeptide(L)'
;MLDQETLPLEAAPFLDISDPNYSIRSPEVRAAREQSWYARTPYGLAVLRYEEMSKLLIHKSLRQGSHAWPELNGVETGLFSDWWKITILVTEGQDHRRLRRLVNPAFSPKTARV
;
A
#
# COMPACT_ATOMS: atom_id res chain seq x y z
N MET A 1 17.90 2.82 5.07
CA MET A 1 19.07 2.98 4.26
C MET A 1 18.88 2.23 2.97
N LEU A 2 18.61 2.96 1.97
CA LEU A 2 18.44 2.45 0.62
C LEU A 2 19.80 2.60 -0.03
N ASP A 3 20.40 1.47 -0.33
CA ASP A 3 21.80 1.38 -0.72
C ASP A 3 22.16 2.02 -2.06
N GLN A 4 23.44 1.99 -2.36
CA GLN A 4 24.08 2.52 -3.57
C GLN A 4 23.42 2.06 -4.90
N GLU A 5 22.55 1.05 -4.84
CA GLU A 5 21.80 0.52 -5.98
C GLU A 5 20.46 1.20 -6.23
N THR A 6 20.09 2.22 -5.46
CA THR A 6 18.84 2.93 -5.68
C THR A 6 18.95 3.85 -6.89
N LEU A 7 18.18 3.56 -7.94
CA LEU A 7 18.12 4.41 -9.12
C LEU A 7 17.45 5.74 -8.79
N PRO A 8 17.86 6.85 -9.43
CA PRO A 8 17.12 8.10 -9.34
C PRO A 8 15.72 7.94 -9.96
N LEU A 9 14.78 8.78 -9.52
CA LEU A 9 13.37 8.66 -9.91
C LEU A 9 13.17 8.63 -11.43
N GLU A 10 13.88 9.48 -12.15
CA GLU A 10 13.79 9.59 -13.60
C GLU A 10 14.32 8.36 -14.34
N ALA A 11 15.21 7.59 -13.72
CA ALA A 11 15.79 6.38 -14.29
C ALA A 11 15.06 5.10 -13.87
N ALA A 12 14.12 5.20 -12.92
CA ALA A 12 13.38 4.05 -12.46
C ALA A 12 12.43 3.52 -13.54
N PRO A 13 12.22 2.19 -13.62
CA PRO A 13 11.28 1.62 -14.57
C PRO A 13 9.86 2.13 -14.33
N PHE A 14 9.05 2.13 -15.38
CA PHE A 14 7.64 2.51 -15.30
C PHE A 14 6.76 1.28 -15.54
N LEU A 15 5.76 1.12 -14.67
CA LEU A 15 4.75 0.06 -14.77
C LEU A 15 3.36 0.70 -14.81
N ASP A 16 2.64 0.47 -15.90
CA ASP A 16 1.26 0.94 -16.02
C ASP A 16 0.30 -0.04 -15.33
N ILE A 17 0.16 0.13 -14.02
CA ILE A 17 -0.77 -0.67 -13.22
C ILE A 17 -2.24 -0.31 -13.46
N SER A 18 -2.53 0.73 -14.22
CA SER A 18 -3.88 1.10 -14.62
C SER A 18 -4.37 0.37 -15.88
N ASP A 19 -3.46 -0.29 -16.60
CA ASP A 19 -3.81 -1.10 -17.77
C ASP A 19 -4.68 -2.29 -17.33
N PRO A 20 -5.85 -2.50 -17.95
CA PRO A 20 -6.69 -3.67 -17.66
C PRO A 20 -6.00 -5.02 -17.85
N ASN A 21 -4.97 -5.07 -18.68
CA ASN A 21 -4.19 -6.29 -18.93
C ASN A 21 -2.96 -6.42 -18.02
N TYR A 22 -2.77 -5.48 -17.10
CA TYR A 22 -1.64 -5.54 -16.17
C TYR A 22 -1.69 -6.80 -15.30
N SER A 23 -0.53 -7.44 -15.15
CA SER A 23 -0.36 -8.58 -14.26
C SER A 23 0.93 -8.45 -13.46
N ILE A 24 0.84 -8.65 -12.15
CA ILE A 24 2.02 -8.68 -11.27
C ILE A 24 2.98 -9.82 -11.61
N ARG A 25 2.53 -10.80 -12.38
CA ARG A 25 3.32 -11.96 -12.82
C ARG A 25 3.93 -11.77 -14.22
N SER A 26 3.74 -10.61 -14.83
CA SER A 26 4.22 -10.35 -16.17
C SER A 26 5.76 -10.31 -16.26
N PRO A 27 6.33 -10.58 -17.43
CA PRO A 27 7.78 -10.43 -17.67
C PRO A 27 8.27 -9.00 -17.40
N GLU A 28 7.44 -8.00 -17.68
CA GLU A 28 7.75 -6.58 -17.46
C GLU A 28 7.98 -6.29 -15.98
N VAL A 29 7.13 -6.81 -15.10
CA VAL A 29 7.28 -6.66 -13.64
C VAL A 29 8.54 -7.36 -13.15
N ARG A 30 8.85 -8.54 -13.70
CA ARG A 30 10.09 -9.26 -13.37
C ARG A 30 11.32 -8.46 -13.76
N ALA A 31 11.35 -7.95 -14.99
CA ALA A 31 12.46 -7.13 -15.48
C ALA A 31 12.63 -5.84 -14.65
N ALA A 32 11.54 -5.18 -14.31
CA ALA A 32 11.58 -4.00 -13.45
C ALA A 32 12.17 -4.32 -12.06
N ARG A 33 11.79 -5.45 -11.47
CA ARG A 33 12.30 -5.90 -10.18
C ARG A 33 13.79 -6.21 -10.20
N GLU A 34 14.29 -6.79 -11.29
CA GLU A 34 15.72 -7.04 -11.46
C GLU A 34 16.51 -5.74 -11.59
N GLN A 35 15.93 -4.74 -12.24
CA GLN A 35 16.56 -3.45 -12.46
C GLN A 35 16.54 -2.54 -11.22
N SER A 36 15.44 -2.57 -10.44
CA SER A 36 15.23 -1.64 -9.32
C SER A 36 14.33 -2.26 -8.26
N TRP A 37 14.49 -1.83 -7.01
CA TRP A 37 13.57 -2.21 -5.94
C TRP A 37 12.22 -1.49 -6.03
N TYR A 38 12.12 -0.42 -6.83
CA TYR A 38 10.87 0.33 -7.03
C TYR A 38 10.67 0.68 -8.49
N ALA A 39 9.42 0.94 -8.85
CA ALA A 39 9.01 1.43 -10.16
C ALA A 39 8.07 2.62 -10.03
N ARG A 40 8.07 3.48 -11.04
CA ARG A 40 7.06 4.53 -11.16
C ARG A 40 5.75 3.93 -11.68
N THR A 41 4.64 4.45 -11.22
CA THR A 41 3.30 4.09 -11.70
C THR A 41 2.45 5.33 -11.89
N PRO A 42 1.28 5.25 -12.55
CA PRO A 42 0.36 6.40 -12.65
C PRO A 42 -0.11 6.95 -11.29
N TYR A 43 -0.02 6.16 -10.21
CA TYR A 43 -0.53 6.53 -8.89
C TYR A 43 0.55 6.80 -7.86
N GLY A 44 1.82 6.70 -8.24
CA GLY A 44 2.94 6.87 -7.33
C GLY A 44 4.01 5.82 -7.55
N LEU A 45 4.62 5.33 -6.49
CA LEU A 45 5.69 4.34 -6.56
C LEU A 45 5.20 2.96 -6.14
N ALA A 46 5.60 1.94 -6.88
CA ALA A 46 5.40 0.54 -6.52
C ALA A 46 6.71 -0.05 -6.01
N VAL A 47 6.68 -0.68 -4.85
CA VAL A 47 7.83 -1.38 -4.27
C VAL A 47 7.84 -2.82 -4.76
N LEU A 48 8.93 -3.24 -5.37
CA LEU A 48 9.01 -4.49 -6.14
C LEU A 48 9.72 -5.62 -5.42
N ARG A 49 10.48 -5.33 -4.35
CA ARG A 49 11.27 -6.33 -3.62
C ARG A 49 10.77 -6.49 -2.20
N TYR A 50 10.79 -7.71 -1.74
CA TYR A 50 10.30 -8.09 -0.41
C TYR A 50 11.08 -7.39 0.73
N GLU A 51 12.39 -7.30 0.61
CA GLU A 51 13.22 -6.71 1.65
C GLU A 51 12.87 -5.25 1.92
N GLU A 52 12.81 -4.44 0.86
CA GLU A 52 12.45 -3.02 0.95
C GLU A 52 11.01 -2.84 1.37
N MET A 53 10.10 -3.64 0.84
CA MET A 53 8.69 -3.63 1.24
C MET A 53 8.53 -3.88 2.74
N SER A 54 9.24 -4.89 3.27
CA SER A 54 9.17 -5.24 4.70
C SER A 54 9.65 -4.10 5.60
N LYS A 55 10.71 -3.41 5.18
CA LYS A 55 11.25 -2.24 5.91
C LYS A 55 10.30 -1.04 5.84
N LEU A 56 9.72 -0.78 4.66
CA LEU A 56 8.86 0.37 4.45
C LEU A 56 7.51 0.23 5.14
N LEU A 57 6.94 -0.97 5.23
CA LEU A 57 5.65 -1.21 5.88
C LEU A 57 5.64 -0.82 7.37
N ILE A 58 6.79 -0.85 8.01
CA ILE A 58 6.92 -0.48 9.44
C ILE A 58 7.64 0.84 9.64
N HIS A 59 7.95 1.55 8.56
CA HIS A 59 8.72 2.79 8.64
C HIS A 59 7.87 3.94 9.19
N LYS A 60 8.38 4.61 10.23
CA LYS A 60 7.65 5.64 10.98
C LYS A 60 7.29 6.88 10.17
N SER A 61 8.04 7.16 9.11
CA SER A 61 7.79 8.31 8.24
C SER A 61 6.70 8.05 7.19
N LEU A 62 6.27 6.80 7.02
CA LEU A 62 5.22 6.44 6.10
C LEU A 62 3.88 6.34 6.81
N ARG A 63 2.86 6.84 6.15
CA ARG A 63 1.47 6.75 6.59
C ARG A 63 0.67 5.97 5.56
N GLN A 64 -0.36 5.29 6.01
CA GLN A 64 -1.23 4.62 5.07
C GLN A 64 -2.05 5.63 4.26
N GLY A 65 -2.20 5.38 2.95
CA GLY A 65 -2.90 6.27 2.02
C GLY A 65 -4.32 5.85 1.68
N SER A 66 -4.87 4.85 2.36
CA SER A 66 -6.17 4.27 2.02
C SER A 66 -7.34 5.26 2.13
N HIS A 67 -7.18 6.34 2.89
CA HIS A 67 -8.19 7.39 3.00
C HIS A 67 -8.51 8.07 1.64
N ALA A 68 -7.54 8.12 0.74
CA ALA A 68 -7.70 8.71 -0.60
C ALA A 68 -8.29 7.75 -1.63
N TRP A 69 -8.52 6.48 -1.28
CA TRP A 69 -8.98 5.47 -2.22
C TRP A 69 -10.31 5.81 -2.91
N PRO A 70 -11.34 6.33 -2.22
CA PRO A 70 -12.56 6.73 -2.91
C PRO A 70 -12.34 7.81 -3.97
N GLU A 71 -11.55 8.82 -3.65
CA GLU A 71 -11.25 9.94 -4.57
C GLU A 71 -10.48 9.44 -5.80
N LEU A 72 -9.50 8.56 -5.60
CA LEU A 72 -8.75 7.94 -6.70
C LEU A 72 -9.62 7.10 -7.63
N ASN A 73 -10.79 6.65 -7.15
CA ASN A 73 -11.76 5.89 -7.93
C ASN A 73 -12.98 6.73 -8.34
N GLY A 74 -12.87 8.06 -8.30
CA GLY A 74 -13.91 8.96 -8.78
C GLY A 74 -15.05 9.21 -7.79
N VAL A 75 -14.92 8.82 -6.53
CA VAL A 75 -15.93 9.02 -5.49
C VAL A 75 -15.41 10.11 -4.53
N GLU A 76 -15.73 11.36 -4.83
CA GLU A 76 -15.23 12.50 -4.07
C GLU A 76 -16.02 12.78 -2.79
N THR A 77 -17.34 12.57 -2.83
CA THR A 77 -18.27 12.87 -1.72
C THR A 77 -19.35 11.82 -1.60
N GLY A 78 -20.11 11.88 -0.51
CA GLY A 78 -21.30 11.05 -0.28
C GLY A 78 -21.11 10.01 0.82
N LEU A 79 -22.16 9.23 1.07
CA LEU A 79 -22.23 8.27 2.17
C LEU A 79 -21.10 7.26 2.17
N PHE A 80 -20.71 6.75 0.99
CA PHE A 80 -19.61 5.79 0.90
C PHE A 80 -18.28 6.43 1.30
N SER A 81 -17.99 7.63 0.81
CA SER A 81 -16.74 8.33 1.15
C SER A 81 -16.69 8.64 2.65
N ASP A 82 -17.78 9.10 3.23
CA ASP A 82 -17.86 9.40 4.67
C ASP A 82 -17.68 8.15 5.51
N TRP A 83 -18.36 7.06 5.15
CA TRP A 83 -18.22 5.78 5.83
C TRP A 83 -16.80 5.23 5.72
N TRP A 84 -16.19 5.29 4.55
CA TRP A 84 -14.83 4.79 4.33
C TRP A 84 -13.82 5.44 5.29
N LYS A 85 -13.93 6.75 5.47
CA LYS A 85 -13.01 7.54 6.31
C LYS A 85 -13.05 7.19 7.81
N ILE A 86 -14.10 6.53 8.26
CA ILE A 86 -14.24 6.11 9.67
C ILE A 86 -13.99 4.62 9.89
N THR A 87 -13.68 3.86 8.84
CA THR A 87 -13.39 2.44 9.01
C THR A 87 -12.00 2.23 9.64
N ILE A 88 -11.83 1.10 10.30
CA ILE A 88 -10.55 0.72 10.92
C ILE A 88 -9.41 0.66 9.91
N LEU A 89 -9.72 0.39 8.63
CA LEU A 89 -8.74 0.27 7.56
C LEU A 89 -8.02 1.58 7.25
N VAL A 90 -8.69 2.71 7.48
CA VAL A 90 -8.15 4.03 7.12
C VAL A 90 -7.86 4.93 8.31
N THR A 91 -8.32 4.57 9.50
CA THR A 91 -8.05 5.34 10.72
C THR A 91 -6.61 5.18 11.16
N GLU A 92 -6.08 6.22 11.80
CA GLU A 92 -4.72 6.25 12.35
C GLU A 92 -4.73 6.72 13.81
N GLY A 93 -3.60 6.57 14.47
CA GLY A 93 -3.39 7.10 15.82
C GLY A 93 -4.33 6.52 16.86
N GLN A 94 -4.90 7.37 17.69
CA GLN A 94 -5.76 6.97 18.80
C GLN A 94 -7.06 6.29 18.33
N ASP A 95 -7.67 6.78 17.27
CA ASP A 95 -8.90 6.19 16.72
C ASP A 95 -8.66 4.77 16.21
N HIS A 96 -7.57 4.56 15.48
CA HIS A 96 -7.19 3.22 15.04
C HIS A 96 -6.94 2.29 16.24
N ARG A 97 -6.19 2.74 17.25
CA ARG A 97 -5.92 1.95 18.44
C ARG A 97 -7.19 1.60 19.22
N ARG A 98 -8.12 2.55 19.30
CA ARG A 98 -9.41 2.34 19.96
C ARG A 98 -10.24 1.30 19.24
N LEU A 99 -10.40 1.42 17.91
CA LEU A 99 -11.16 0.48 17.10
C LEU A 99 -10.52 -0.92 17.12
N ARG A 100 -9.21 -0.98 16.99
CA ARG A 100 -8.49 -2.26 17.01
C ARG A 100 -8.62 -2.97 18.36
N ARG A 101 -8.62 -2.24 19.45
CA ARG A 101 -8.83 -2.80 20.80
C ARG A 101 -10.19 -3.47 20.93
N LEU A 102 -11.22 -2.91 20.28
CA LEU A 102 -12.58 -3.46 20.33
C LEU A 102 -12.69 -4.77 19.52
N VAL A 103 -11.97 -4.91 18.42
CA VAL A 103 -12.09 -6.06 17.52
C VAL A 103 -11.04 -7.15 17.77
N ASN A 104 -9.88 -6.82 18.31
CA ASN A 104 -8.77 -7.75 18.51
C ASN A 104 -9.15 -9.04 19.28
N PRO A 105 -9.97 -9.00 20.34
CA PRO A 105 -10.34 -10.22 21.05
C PRO A 105 -11.02 -11.26 20.14
N ALA A 106 -11.82 -10.83 19.17
CA ALA A 106 -12.50 -11.72 18.23
C ALA A 106 -11.52 -12.35 17.22
N PHE A 107 -10.39 -11.72 16.94
CA PHE A 107 -9.41 -12.14 15.96
C PHE A 107 -8.11 -12.65 16.58
N SER A 108 -8.09 -12.91 17.87
CA SER A 108 -6.93 -13.47 18.54
C SER A 108 -6.68 -14.91 18.11
N PRO A 109 -5.42 -15.42 18.17
CA PRO A 109 -5.13 -16.81 17.86
C PRO A 109 -5.93 -17.81 18.70
N LYS A 110 -6.24 -17.46 19.93
CA LYS A 110 -7.05 -18.27 20.84
C LYS A 110 -8.49 -18.43 20.33
N THR A 111 -9.09 -17.35 19.84
CA THR A 111 -10.46 -17.36 19.32
C THR A 111 -10.53 -17.97 17.92
N ALA A 112 -9.50 -17.79 17.11
CA ALA A 112 -9.43 -18.32 15.75
C ALA A 112 -9.17 -19.84 15.67
N ARG A 113 -8.87 -20.49 16.77
CA ARG A 113 -8.77 -21.94 16.84
C ARG A 113 -10.16 -22.57 16.80
N VAL A 114 -10.45 -23.19 15.68
CA VAL A 114 -11.65 -24.00 15.47
C VAL A 114 -11.29 -25.46 15.66
#